data_53ec9e62034d80101003aa23579f2aa8
#
_entry.id   53ec9e62034d80101003aa23579f2aa8
#
_cell.length_a   1.000
_cell.length_b   1.000
_cell.length_c   1.000
_cell.angle_alpha   90.00
_cell.angle_beta   90.00
_cell.angle_gamma   90.00
#
_symmetry.space_group_name_H-M   'P 1'
#
loop_
_entity.id
_entity.type
_entity.pdbx_description
1 polymer ?
#
loop_
_entity_poly.entity_id
_entity_poly.type
_entity_poly.pdbx_seq_one_letter_code
_entity_poly.pdbx_strand_id
1 'polypeptide(L)'
;MLYRPFLHYVSPRLTAGKKIDDRYYNCAAAGISVSRNIVHIGIELQKQSVLIGPYWFILYTEFFAILSLVFYVLENPDKPGSAEILADAHSGRDVIATLAQRSQAADRITTTLKACCPPIVYPTRSPIVPCLLTKMVAPF
;
A
#
# COMPACT_ATOMS: atom_id res chain seq x y z
N MET A 1 -7.60 9.18 3.07
CA MET A 1 -8.16 8.51 1.87
C MET A 1 -8.40 9.46 0.67
N LEU A 2 -8.32 10.78 0.83
CA LEU A 2 -8.56 11.78 -0.23
C LEU A 2 -7.60 11.68 -1.43
N TYR A 3 -6.37 11.24 -1.22
CA TYR A 3 -5.34 11.19 -2.28
C TYR A 3 -5.37 9.90 -3.11
N ARG A 4 -6.13 8.88 -2.72
CA ARG A 4 -6.18 7.59 -3.39
C ARG A 4 -6.58 7.66 -4.89
N PRO A 5 -7.57 8.48 -5.30
CA PRO A 5 -7.92 8.60 -6.71
C PRO A 5 -6.76 9.10 -7.58
N PHE A 6 -5.87 9.92 -7.02
CA PHE A 6 -4.74 10.51 -7.77
C PHE A 6 -3.65 9.49 -8.11
N LEU A 7 -3.57 8.35 -7.40
CA LEU A 7 -2.64 7.29 -7.72
C LEU A 7 -2.89 6.68 -9.09
N HIS A 8 -4.13 6.68 -9.58
CA HIS A 8 -4.46 6.23 -10.93
C HIS A 8 -3.83 7.09 -12.02
N TYR A 9 -3.65 8.40 -11.77
CA TYR A 9 -3.04 9.31 -12.73
C TYR A 9 -1.51 9.16 -12.83
N VAL A 10 -0.88 8.48 -11.87
CA VAL A 10 0.56 8.20 -11.90
C VAL A 10 0.86 6.90 -12.65
N SER A 11 -0.17 6.10 -12.97
CA SER A 11 -0.02 4.89 -13.77
C SER A 11 0.21 5.23 -15.25
N PRO A 12 1.38 4.91 -15.84
CA PRO A 12 1.64 5.14 -17.25
C PRO A 12 0.65 4.40 -18.16
N ARG A 13 0.07 3.30 -17.69
CA ARG A 13 -0.88 2.48 -18.43
C ARG A 13 -2.25 3.13 -18.59
N LEU A 14 -2.70 3.84 -17.54
CA LEU A 14 -4.01 4.48 -17.53
C LEU A 14 -3.99 5.87 -18.16
N THR A 15 -2.80 6.44 -18.28
CA THR A 15 -2.58 7.81 -18.76
C THR A 15 -1.97 7.88 -20.13
N ALA A 16 -1.81 6.74 -20.83
CA ALA A 16 -1.23 6.67 -22.15
C ALA A 16 -1.92 7.65 -23.13
N GLY A 17 -1.17 8.67 -23.57
CA GLY A 17 -1.65 9.67 -24.53
C GLY A 17 -2.41 10.86 -23.95
N LYS A 18 -2.60 10.97 -22.62
CA LYS A 18 -3.22 12.15 -21.99
C LYS A 18 -2.17 13.04 -21.34
N LYS A 19 -2.21 14.33 -21.64
CA LYS A 19 -1.42 15.33 -20.93
C LYS A 19 -2.04 15.53 -19.56
N ILE A 20 -1.34 15.09 -18.50
CA ILE A 20 -1.81 15.18 -17.13
C ILE A 20 -1.21 16.44 -16.51
N ASP A 21 -2.03 17.19 -15.78
CA ASP A 21 -1.61 18.38 -15.03
C ASP A 21 -0.66 17.94 -13.89
N ASP A 22 0.44 18.67 -13.70
CA ASP A 22 1.45 18.44 -12.66
C ASP A 22 0.86 18.42 -11.24
N ARG A 23 -0.29 19.05 -11.04
CA ARG A 23 -1.02 19.02 -9.77
C ARG A 23 -1.41 17.60 -9.35
N TYR A 24 -1.79 16.75 -10.30
CA TYR A 24 -2.14 15.36 -10.00
C TYR A 24 -0.92 14.54 -9.55
N TYR A 25 0.24 14.80 -10.15
CA TYR A 25 1.49 14.18 -9.71
C TYR A 25 1.87 14.61 -8.30
N ASN A 26 1.72 15.90 -7.97
CA ASN A 26 1.98 16.42 -6.63
C ASN A 26 1.03 15.82 -5.59
N CYS A 27 -0.26 15.68 -5.92
CA CYS A 27 -1.23 15.02 -5.06
C CYS A 27 -0.91 13.53 -4.85
N ALA A 28 -0.48 12.83 -5.89
CA ALA A 28 -0.07 11.43 -5.78
C ALA A 28 1.20 11.27 -4.93
N ALA A 29 2.20 12.13 -5.12
CA ALA A 29 3.42 12.15 -4.31
C ALA A 29 3.11 12.42 -2.82
N ALA A 30 2.22 13.38 -2.54
CA ALA A 30 1.74 13.62 -1.19
C ALA A 30 1.04 12.39 -0.60
N GLY A 31 0.22 11.69 -1.39
CA GLY A 31 -0.45 10.45 -0.99
C GLY A 31 0.54 9.34 -0.62
N ILE A 32 1.61 9.16 -1.38
CA ILE A 32 2.68 8.21 -1.09
C ILE A 32 3.43 8.59 0.19
N SER A 33 3.79 9.86 0.34
CA SER A 33 4.46 10.36 1.56
C SER A 33 3.61 10.11 2.81
N VAL A 34 2.32 10.41 2.76
CA VAL A 34 1.38 10.14 3.87
C VAL A 34 1.28 8.64 4.14
N SER A 35 1.22 7.80 3.11
CA SER A 35 1.16 6.35 3.28
C SER A 35 2.43 5.78 3.95
N ARG A 36 3.61 6.27 3.59
CA ARG A 36 4.87 5.93 4.26
C ARG A 36 4.84 6.33 5.74
N ASN A 37 4.40 7.55 6.03
CA ASN A 37 4.28 8.02 7.41
C ASN A 37 3.32 7.16 8.25
N ILE A 38 2.19 6.72 7.69
CA ILE A 38 1.26 5.81 8.37
C ILE A 38 1.96 4.50 8.73
N VAL A 39 2.69 3.90 7.81
CA VAL A 39 3.44 2.66 8.05
C VAL A 39 4.50 2.86 9.14
N HIS A 40 5.26 3.96 9.10
CA HIS A 40 6.27 4.27 10.12
C HIS A 40 5.64 4.47 11.51
N ILE A 41 4.49 5.14 11.57
CA ILE A 41 3.74 5.28 12.83
C ILE A 41 3.31 3.91 13.36
N GLY A 42 2.80 3.02 12.49
CA GLY A 42 2.42 1.65 12.87
C GLY A 42 3.60 0.87 13.47
N ILE A 43 4.77 0.96 12.85
CA ILE A 43 6.00 0.35 13.35
C ILE A 43 6.38 0.88 14.74
N GLU A 44 6.31 2.20 14.94
CA GLU A 44 6.63 2.81 16.24
C GLU A 44 5.60 2.44 17.33
N LEU A 45 4.31 2.42 17.00
CA LEU A 45 3.27 1.97 17.92
C LEU A 45 3.45 0.51 18.34
N GLN A 46 3.92 -0.35 17.42
CA GLN A 46 4.25 -1.73 17.74
C GLN A 46 5.44 -1.82 18.71
N LYS A 47 6.53 -1.08 18.45
CA LYS A 47 7.72 -1.06 19.31
C LYS A 47 7.40 -0.62 20.73
N GLN A 48 6.50 0.36 20.87
CA GLN A 48 6.06 0.86 22.16
C GLN A 48 5.02 -0.03 22.85
N SER A 49 4.66 -1.17 22.23
CA SER A 49 3.64 -2.11 22.74
C SER A 49 2.27 -1.45 22.98
N VAL A 50 1.98 -0.34 22.33
CA VAL A 50 0.70 0.38 22.44
C VAL A 50 -0.39 -0.32 21.62
N LEU A 51 -0.04 -1.09 20.61
CA LEU A 51 -0.95 -1.92 19.80
C LEU A 51 -1.38 -3.19 20.56
N ILE A 52 -2.02 -3.00 21.74
CA ILE A 52 -2.42 -4.11 22.61
C ILE A 52 -3.80 -4.68 22.25
N GLY A 53 -4.57 -4.01 21.40
CA GLY A 53 -5.94 -4.40 21.09
C GLY A 53 -6.28 -4.37 19.60
N PRO A 54 -7.44 -4.94 19.24
CA PRO A 54 -7.92 -4.98 17.87
C PRO A 54 -8.45 -3.59 17.45
N TYR A 55 -7.56 -2.62 17.36
CA TYR A 55 -7.89 -1.32 16.79
C TYR A 55 -8.11 -1.47 15.29
N TRP A 56 -9.27 -1.98 14.91
CA TRP A 56 -9.65 -2.24 13.52
C TRP A 56 -9.41 -1.04 12.61
N PHE A 57 -9.63 0.18 13.12
CA PHE A 57 -9.40 1.41 12.36
C PHE A 57 -7.91 1.60 11.99
N ILE A 58 -7.00 1.36 12.91
CA ILE A 58 -5.55 1.44 12.68
C ILE A 58 -5.15 0.37 11.66
N LEU A 59 -5.61 -0.88 11.86
CA LEU A 59 -5.32 -1.98 10.95
C LEU A 59 -5.78 -1.69 9.52
N TYR A 60 -6.99 -1.16 9.34
CA TYR A 60 -7.49 -0.80 8.01
C TYR A 60 -6.75 0.39 7.41
N THR A 61 -6.40 1.38 8.21
CA THR A 61 -5.64 2.55 7.74
C THR A 61 -4.26 2.12 7.25
N GLU A 62 -3.57 1.27 8.00
CA GLU A 62 -2.27 0.71 7.65
C GLU A 62 -2.35 -0.20 6.42
N PHE A 63 -3.36 -1.07 6.37
CA PHE A 63 -3.64 -1.91 5.20
C PHE A 63 -3.77 -1.10 3.90
N PHE A 64 -4.57 -0.03 3.91
CA PHE A 64 -4.72 0.81 2.73
C PHE A 64 -3.48 1.63 2.40
N ALA A 65 -2.69 2.01 3.40
CA ALA A 65 -1.41 2.66 3.18
C ALA A 65 -0.45 1.70 2.45
N ILE A 66 -0.30 0.47 2.93
CA ILE A 66 0.53 -0.57 2.31
C ILE A 66 0.08 -0.84 0.86
N LEU A 67 -1.22 -1.02 0.63
CA LEU A 67 -1.75 -1.23 -0.73
C LEU A 67 -1.42 -0.06 -1.67
N SER A 68 -1.48 1.17 -1.17
CA SER A 68 -1.15 2.36 -1.95
C SER A 68 0.33 2.39 -2.34
N LEU A 69 1.22 2.00 -1.42
CA LEU A 69 2.66 1.89 -1.68
C LEU A 69 2.97 0.79 -2.69
N VAL A 70 2.38 -0.40 -2.51
CA VAL A 70 2.56 -1.54 -3.43
C VAL A 70 2.06 -1.17 -4.83
N PHE A 71 0.87 -0.57 -4.95
CA PHE A 71 0.33 -0.14 -6.22
C PHE A 71 1.26 0.85 -6.93
N TYR A 72 1.78 1.83 -6.21
CA TYR A 72 2.71 2.80 -6.77
C TYR A 72 3.97 2.14 -7.33
N VAL A 73 4.58 1.22 -6.56
CA VAL A 73 5.80 0.51 -6.99
C VAL A 73 5.54 -0.37 -8.21
N LEU A 74 4.41 -1.06 -8.26
CA LEU A 74 4.04 -1.91 -9.41
C LEU A 74 3.84 -1.11 -10.70
N GLU A 75 3.32 0.10 -10.59
CA GLU A 75 3.13 0.98 -11.74
C GLU A 75 4.41 1.74 -12.15
N ASN A 76 5.35 1.89 -11.21
CA ASN A 76 6.57 2.67 -11.41
C ASN A 76 7.82 1.92 -10.90
N PRO A 77 8.12 0.70 -11.41
CA PRO A 77 9.21 -0.11 -10.89
C PRO A 77 10.58 0.53 -11.10
N ASP A 78 10.76 1.27 -12.18
CA ASP A 78 12.04 1.84 -12.62
C ASP A 78 12.35 3.21 -11.98
N LYS A 79 11.42 3.76 -11.18
CA LYS A 79 11.66 5.05 -10.53
C LYS A 79 12.63 4.93 -9.36
N PRO A 80 13.55 5.89 -9.19
CA PRO A 80 14.43 5.93 -8.03
C PRO A 80 13.57 6.01 -6.74
N GLY A 81 13.93 5.23 -5.73
CA GLY A 81 13.19 5.15 -4.47
C GLY A 81 12.08 4.10 -4.43
N SER A 82 11.71 3.45 -5.55
CA SER A 82 10.69 2.39 -5.56
C SER A 82 11.07 1.20 -4.66
N ALA A 83 12.34 0.86 -4.58
CA ALA A 83 12.84 -0.19 -3.70
C ALA A 83 12.64 0.14 -2.21
N GLU A 84 12.88 1.40 -1.81
CA GLU A 84 12.66 1.85 -0.42
C GLU A 84 11.17 1.83 -0.06
N ILE A 85 10.33 2.30 -0.97
CA ILE A 85 8.87 2.30 -0.79
C ILE A 85 8.35 0.87 -0.64
N LEU A 86 8.90 -0.08 -1.40
CA LEU A 86 8.55 -1.49 -1.28
C LEU A 86 9.02 -2.07 0.06
N ALA A 87 10.21 -1.70 0.53
CA ALA A 87 10.72 -2.12 1.84
C ALA A 87 9.84 -1.60 2.99
N ASP A 88 9.37 -0.35 2.91
CA ASP A 88 8.41 0.21 3.87
C ASP A 88 7.10 -0.58 3.86
N ALA A 89 6.57 -0.93 2.67
CA ALA A 89 5.36 -1.73 2.55
C ALA A 89 5.52 -3.14 3.16
N HIS A 90 6.67 -3.78 2.98
CA HIS A 90 6.97 -5.07 3.62
C HIS A 90 7.06 -4.94 5.13
N SER A 91 7.72 -3.90 5.63
CA SER A 91 7.82 -3.65 7.08
C SER A 91 6.43 -3.46 7.71
N GLY A 92 5.55 -2.68 7.07
CA GLY A 92 4.16 -2.52 7.53
C GLY A 92 3.37 -3.84 7.51
N ARG A 93 3.52 -4.65 6.46
CA ARG A 93 2.91 -5.99 6.40
C ARG A 93 3.35 -6.86 7.58
N ASP A 94 4.62 -6.82 7.92
CA ASP A 94 5.16 -7.65 9.00
C ASP A 94 4.63 -7.18 10.37
N VAL A 95 4.41 -5.88 10.56
CA VAL A 95 3.72 -5.33 11.74
C VAL A 95 2.30 -5.91 11.87
N ILE A 96 1.51 -5.87 10.79
CA ILE A 96 0.14 -6.44 10.81
C ILE A 96 0.19 -7.94 11.06
N ALA A 97 1.16 -8.67 10.50
CA ALA A 97 1.32 -10.10 10.68
C ALA A 97 1.56 -10.50 12.14
N THR A 98 2.24 -9.67 12.93
CA THR A 98 2.43 -9.93 14.37
C THR A 98 1.11 -9.90 15.16
N LEU A 99 0.12 -9.19 14.65
CA LEU A 99 -1.20 -9.06 15.26
C LEU A 99 -2.18 -10.15 14.79
N ALA A 100 -1.82 -10.91 13.76
CA ALA A 100 -2.68 -11.94 13.16
C ALA A 100 -3.12 -13.01 14.17
N GLN A 101 -2.25 -13.39 15.09
CA GLN A 101 -2.56 -14.38 16.14
C GLN A 101 -3.58 -13.88 17.18
N ARG A 102 -3.78 -12.57 17.28
CA ARG A 102 -4.65 -11.94 18.28
C ARG A 102 -5.95 -11.39 17.68
N SER A 103 -6.05 -11.30 16.36
CA SER A 103 -7.19 -10.70 15.67
C SER A 103 -7.46 -11.38 14.33
N GLN A 104 -8.68 -11.89 14.14
CA GLN A 104 -9.12 -12.44 12.85
C GLN A 104 -9.07 -11.41 11.72
N ALA A 105 -9.28 -10.12 12.03
CA ALA A 105 -9.17 -9.05 11.06
C ALA A 105 -7.72 -8.91 10.58
N ALA A 106 -6.74 -8.93 11.49
CA ALA A 106 -5.33 -8.88 11.15
C ALA A 106 -4.89 -10.11 10.36
N ASP A 107 -5.40 -11.28 10.67
CA ASP A 107 -5.10 -12.53 9.92
C ASP A 107 -5.60 -12.43 8.46
N ARG A 108 -6.84 -12.01 8.25
CA ARG A 108 -7.41 -11.81 6.91
C ARG A 108 -6.63 -10.75 6.11
N ILE A 109 -6.29 -9.63 6.75
CA ILE A 109 -5.49 -8.57 6.14
C ILE A 109 -4.11 -9.09 5.75
N THR A 110 -3.45 -9.83 6.66
CA THR A 110 -2.13 -10.44 6.40
C THR A 110 -2.16 -11.39 5.22
N THR A 111 -3.17 -12.24 5.15
CA THR A 111 -3.36 -13.18 4.03
C THR A 111 -3.55 -12.43 2.71
N THR A 112 -4.35 -11.37 2.71
CA THR A 112 -4.56 -10.54 1.53
C THR A 112 -3.27 -9.82 1.11
N LEU A 113 -2.53 -9.26 2.06
CA LEU A 113 -1.27 -8.57 1.78
C LEU A 113 -0.19 -9.52 1.25
N LYS A 114 -0.12 -10.76 1.75
CA LYS A 114 0.79 -11.78 1.20
C LYS A 114 0.51 -12.08 -0.27
N ALA A 115 -0.75 -12.05 -0.68
CA ALA A 115 -1.13 -12.25 -2.08
C ALA A 115 -0.83 -11.02 -2.97
N CYS A 116 -0.88 -9.80 -2.40
CA CYS A 116 -0.71 -8.55 -3.13
C CYS A 116 0.72 -8.02 -3.14
N CYS A 117 1.51 -8.31 -2.08
CA CYS A 117 2.90 -7.84 -2.00
C CYS A 117 3.81 -8.82 -2.73
N PRO A 118 4.43 -8.43 -3.85
CA PRO A 118 5.40 -9.28 -4.54
C PRO A 118 6.61 -9.51 -3.62
N PRO A 119 7.29 -10.66 -3.75
CA PRO A 119 8.58 -10.85 -3.12
C PRO A 119 9.57 -9.78 -3.62
N ILE A 120 10.55 -9.42 -2.80
CA ILE A 120 11.56 -8.36 -3.07
C ILE A 120 12.36 -8.61 -4.37
N VAL A 121 12.32 -9.81 -4.90
CA VAL A 121 12.89 -10.14 -6.22
C VAL A 121 11.96 -9.56 -7.28
N TYR A 122 12.39 -8.54 -7.98
CA TYR A 122 11.68 -7.94 -9.12
C TYR A 122 11.27 -9.00 -10.14
N PRO A 123 10.00 -9.43 -10.19
CA PRO A 123 9.55 -10.26 -11.28
C PRO A 123 8.85 -9.37 -12.30
N THR A 124 9.33 -9.47 -13.51
CA THR A 124 8.61 -9.11 -14.71
C THR A 124 7.09 -9.31 -14.56
N ARG A 125 6.35 -8.23 -14.70
CA ARG A 125 4.93 -8.13 -15.09
C ARG A 125 4.05 -9.36 -14.75
N SER A 126 3.56 -9.48 -13.53
CA SER A 126 2.49 -10.43 -13.25
C SER A 126 1.11 -9.77 -13.49
N PRO A 127 0.21 -10.37 -14.29
CA PRO A 127 -1.11 -9.81 -14.61
C PRO A 127 -2.15 -9.94 -13.49
N ILE A 128 -1.78 -10.47 -12.33
CA ILE A 128 -2.73 -10.85 -11.26
C ILE A 128 -3.20 -9.65 -10.42
N VAL A 129 -2.36 -8.62 -10.29
CA VAL A 129 -2.62 -7.48 -9.41
C VAL A 129 -3.78 -6.57 -9.84
N PRO A 130 -4.03 -6.31 -11.14
CA PRO A 130 -5.17 -5.49 -11.55
C PRO A 130 -6.53 -6.09 -11.18
N CYS A 131 -6.65 -7.40 -11.20
CA CYS A 131 -7.92 -8.11 -10.94
C CYS A 131 -8.33 -8.04 -9.46
N LEU A 132 -7.37 -8.12 -8.53
CA LEU A 132 -7.64 -8.04 -7.10
C LEU A 132 -7.98 -6.61 -6.67
N LEU A 133 -7.27 -5.59 -7.19
CA LEU A 133 -7.55 -4.19 -6.91
C LEU A 133 -8.92 -3.75 -7.44
N THR A 134 -9.32 -4.23 -8.61
CA THR A 134 -10.64 -3.93 -9.19
C THR A 134 -11.77 -4.54 -8.36
N LYS A 135 -11.60 -5.74 -7.82
CA LYS A 135 -12.59 -6.38 -6.95
C LYS A 135 -12.69 -5.75 -5.55
N MET A 136 -11.59 -5.14 -5.05
CA MET A 136 -11.59 -4.46 -3.76
C MET A 136 -12.05 -3.00 -3.83
N VAL A 137 -12.15 -2.42 -5.02
CA VAL A 137 -12.61 -1.04 -5.28
C VAL A 137 -14.11 -0.99 -5.60
N ALA A 138 -14.78 -2.14 -5.76
CA ALA A 138 -16.24 -2.17 -5.89
C ALA A 138 -16.88 -1.48 -4.67
N PRO A 139 -17.82 -0.55 -4.88
CA PRO A 139 -18.44 0.20 -3.79
C PRO A 139 -19.22 -0.77 -2.90
N PHE A 140 -19.11 -0.51 -1.59
CA PHE A 140 -20.06 -1.05 -0.61
C PHE A 140 -21.44 -0.50 -0.91
#